data_f5ccab98ed0af78e14073cac6e45cffb
#
_entry.id   f5ccab98ed0af78e14073cac6e45cffb
#
_cell.length_a   1.000
_cell.length_b   1.000
_cell.length_c   1.000
_cell.angle_alpha   90.00
_cell.angle_beta   90.00
_cell.angle_gamma   90.00
#
_symmetry.space_group_name_H-M   'P 1'
#
loop_
_entity.id
_entity.type
_entity.pdbx_description
1 polymer ?
#
loop_
_entity_poly.entity_id
_entity_poly.type
_entity_poly.pdbx_seq_one_letter_code
_entity_poly.pdbx_strand_id
1 'polypeptide(L)'
;MRPVVYAANALAQEGGTNDLQVIGRGLVYGLAAIGPGIGIGYLVGQTVQAIARQPEAAGQLRTTMFIGIALVEALAIFGLALAFIIS
;
A
#
# COMPACT_ATOMS: atom_id res chain seq x y z
N MET A 1 -14.07 18.53 18.53
CA MET A 1 -13.91 18.28 17.07
C MET A 1 -13.77 19.55 16.25
N ARG A 2 -14.69 20.49 16.43
CA ARG A 2 -14.63 21.73 15.64
C ARG A 2 -13.33 22.53 15.81
N PRO A 3 -12.78 22.68 17.04
CA PRO A 3 -11.53 23.40 17.16
C PRO A 3 -10.39 22.77 16.37
N VAL A 4 -10.37 21.43 16.29
CA VAL A 4 -9.35 20.73 15.51
C VAL A 4 -9.54 20.98 14.01
N VAL A 5 -10.78 20.99 13.55
CA VAL A 5 -11.09 21.25 12.14
C VAL A 5 -10.71 22.68 11.77
N TYR A 6 -11.02 23.66 12.62
CA TYR A 6 -10.65 25.04 12.38
C TYR A 6 -9.14 25.23 12.33
N ALA A 7 -8.42 24.59 13.26
CA ALA A 7 -6.97 24.65 13.26
C ALA A 7 -6.38 24.05 11.98
N ALA A 8 -6.91 22.92 11.56
CA ALA A 8 -6.46 22.27 10.33
C ALA A 8 -6.72 23.14 9.12
N ASN A 9 -7.91 23.79 9.05
CA ASN A 9 -8.25 24.68 7.95
C ASN A 9 -7.35 25.90 7.92
N ALA A 10 -7.06 26.47 9.09
CA ALA A 10 -6.19 27.63 9.20
C ALA A 10 -4.79 27.31 8.70
N LEU A 11 -4.25 26.16 9.10
CA LEU A 11 -2.95 25.71 8.62
C LEU A 11 -2.97 25.50 7.11
N ALA A 12 -4.03 24.93 6.59
CA ALA A 12 -4.17 24.70 5.17
C ALA A 12 -4.21 25.98 4.37
N GLN A 13 -4.79 27.07 4.92
CA GLN A 13 -4.96 28.33 4.21
C GLN A 13 -3.78 29.27 4.36
N GLU A 14 -2.99 29.12 5.39
CA GLU A 14 -1.89 30.06 5.71
C GLU A 14 -0.53 29.55 5.26
N GLY A 15 -0.48 28.74 4.21
CA GLY A 15 0.79 28.19 3.76
C GLY A 15 1.11 26.85 4.40
N GLY A 16 0.42 26.49 5.48
CA GLY A 16 0.53 25.16 6.05
C GLY A 16 -0.18 24.10 5.22
N THR A 17 -0.92 24.54 4.17
CA THR A 17 -1.59 23.64 3.23
C THR A 17 -0.65 22.57 2.71
N ASN A 18 0.55 22.99 2.26
CA ASN A 18 1.51 22.07 1.69
C ASN A 18 1.97 21.03 2.70
N ASP A 19 2.15 21.44 3.94
CA ASP A 19 2.59 20.52 4.99
C ASP A 19 1.53 19.47 5.29
N LEU A 20 0.28 19.87 5.42
CA LEU A 20 -0.81 18.93 5.67
C LEU A 20 -1.04 18.02 4.48
N GLN A 21 -0.97 18.56 3.27
CA GLN A 21 -1.13 17.76 2.07
C GLN A 21 0.01 16.76 1.92
N VAL A 22 1.22 17.16 2.22
CA VAL A 22 2.38 16.28 2.14
C VAL A 22 2.23 15.13 3.14
N ILE A 23 1.82 15.43 4.37
CA ILE A 23 1.59 14.40 5.37
C ILE A 23 0.46 13.48 4.92
N GLY A 24 -0.63 14.05 4.42
CA GLY A 24 -1.77 13.25 3.94
C GLY A 24 -1.39 12.30 2.82
N ARG A 25 -0.64 12.80 1.85
CA ARG A 25 -0.16 11.97 0.75
C ARG A 25 0.76 10.86 1.24
N GLY A 26 1.67 11.20 2.15
CA GLY A 26 2.58 10.22 2.73
C GLY A 26 1.84 9.13 3.47
N LEU A 27 0.80 9.49 4.24
CA LEU A 27 -0.01 8.51 4.95
C LEU A 27 -0.80 7.64 3.99
N VAL A 28 -1.41 8.22 2.97
CA VAL A 28 -2.16 7.44 1.98
C VAL A 28 -1.25 6.41 1.33
N TYR A 29 -0.10 6.84 0.82
CA TYR A 29 0.82 5.93 0.17
C TYR A 29 1.41 4.93 1.15
N GLY A 30 1.83 5.39 2.33
CA GLY A 30 2.44 4.52 3.33
C GLY A 30 1.50 3.42 3.78
N LEU A 31 0.25 3.78 4.10
CA LEU A 31 -0.74 2.79 4.52
C LEU A 31 -1.11 1.87 3.36
N ALA A 32 -1.20 2.42 2.14
CA ALA A 32 -1.49 1.61 0.96
C ALA A 32 -0.35 0.63 0.65
N ALA A 33 0.87 0.93 1.04
CA ALA A 33 2.02 0.06 0.82
C ALA A 33 2.17 -1.01 1.90
N ILE A 34 1.75 -0.74 3.13
CA ILE A 34 1.88 -1.68 4.24
C ILE A 34 1.08 -2.95 3.98
N GLY A 35 -0.18 -2.82 3.55
CA GLY A 35 -1.02 -3.96 3.27
C GLY A 35 -0.42 -4.88 2.21
N PRO A 36 -0.13 -4.35 1.01
CA PRO A 36 0.53 -5.14 -0.02
C PRO A 36 1.88 -5.69 0.41
N GLY A 37 2.68 -4.93 1.15
CA GLY A 37 3.97 -5.40 1.63
C GLY A 37 3.83 -6.63 2.51
N ILE A 38 2.92 -6.59 3.47
CA ILE A 38 2.65 -7.74 4.35
C ILE A 38 2.06 -8.89 3.54
N GLY A 39 1.11 -8.59 2.65
CA GLY A 39 0.44 -9.60 1.84
C GLY A 39 1.41 -10.34 0.94
N ILE A 40 2.29 -9.62 0.25
CA ILE A 40 3.28 -10.23 -0.63
C ILE A 40 4.27 -11.05 0.20
N GLY A 41 4.73 -10.52 1.33
CA GLY A 41 5.63 -11.25 2.21
C GLY A 41 5.02 -12.57 2.67
N TYR A 42 3.76 -12.54 3.07
CA TYR A 42 3.04 -13.74 3.48
C TYR A 42 2.89 -14.71 2.31
N LEU A 43 2.49 -14.21 1.15
CA LEU A 43 2.31 -15.02 -0.05
C LEU A 43 3.60 -15.72 -0.44
N VAL A 44 4.70 -14.99 -0.50
CA VAL A 44 6.00 -15.56 -0.88
C VAL A 44 6.43 -16.59 0.16
N GLY A 45 6.30 -16.28 1.45
CA GLY A 45 6.67 -17.20 2.51
C GLY A 45 5.89 -18.50 2.44
N GLN A 46 4.57 -18.42 2.24
CA GLN A 46 3.74 -19.60 2.12
C GLN A 46 4.07 -20.40 0.86
N THR A 47 4.36 -19.72 -0.24
CA THR A 47 4.70 -20.37 -1.51
C THR A 47 6.01 -21.14 -1.38
N VAL A 48 7.02 -20.55 -0.75
CA VAL A 48 8.30 -21.21 -0.55
C VAL A 48 8.13 -22.48 0.28
N GLN A 49 7.32 -22.41 1.34
CA GLN A 49 7.05 -23.59 2.16
C GLN A 49 6.28 -24.66 1.38
N ALA A 50 5.34 -24.25 0.55
CA ALA A 50 4.58 -25.20 -0.26
C ALA A 50 5.47 -25.89 -1.28
N ILE A 51 6.39 -25.16 -1.91
CA ILE A 51 7.34 -25.75 -2.86
C ILE A 51 8.24 -26.75 -2.13
N ALA A 52 8.66 -26.43 -0.93
CA ALA A 52 9.49 -27.34 -0.15
C ALA A 52 8.78 -28.66 0.14
N ARG A 53 7.46 -28.60 0.36
CA ARG A 53 6.66 -29.79 0.63
C ARG A 53 6.29 -30.55 -0.63
N GLN A 54 6.10 -29.84 -1.74
CA GLN A 54 5.67 -30.42 -3.02
C GLN A 54 6.53 -29.87 -4.15
N PRO A 55 7.79 -30.32 -4.24
CA PRO A 55 8.69 -29.79 -5.26
C PRO A 55 8.19 -30.01 -6.69
N GLU A 56 7.42 -31.05 -6.93
CA GLU A 56 6.87 -31.35 -8.24
C GLU A 56 5.83 -30.33 -8.69
N ALA A 57 5.26 -29.57 -7.76
CA ALA A 57 4.29 -28.51 -8.06
C ALA A 57 4.94 -27.13 -8.14
N ALA A 58 6.28 -27.03 -8.09
CA ALA A 58 6.97 -25.76 -7.98
C ALA A 58 6.62 -24.80 -9.11
N GLY A 59 6.51 -25.29 -10.34
CA GLY A 59 6.19 -24.43 -11.49
C GLY A 59 4.81 -23.80 -11.36
N GLN A 60 3.81 -24.60 -11.01
CA GLN A 60 2.45 -24.11 -10.83
C GLN A 60 2.36 -23.14 -9.63
N LEU A 61 3.05 -23.47 -8.54
CA LEU A 61 3.05 -22.62 -7.35
C LEU A 61 3.69 -21.28 -7.63
N ARG A 62 4.80 -21.24 -8.37
CA ARG A 62 5.43 -19.98 -8.74
C ARG A 62 4.53 -19.14 -9.62
N THR A 63 3.88 -19.75 -10.60
CA THR A 63 2.97 -19.02 -11.48
C THR A 63 1.84 -18.37 -10.68
N THR A 64 1.23 -19.13 -9.78
CA THR A 64 0.17 -18.62 -8.93
C THR A 64 0.68 -17.49 -8.03
N MET A 65 1.91 -17.66 -7.51
CA MET A 65 2.53 -16.64 -6.67
C MET A 65 2.71 -15.32 -7.44
N PHE A 66 3.23 -15.40 -8.67
CA PHE A 66 3.45 -14.19 -9.47
C PHE A 66 2.13 -13.51 -9.81
N ILE A 67 1.08 -14.26 -10.08
CA ILE A 67 -0.25 -13.69 -10.30
C ILE A 67 -0.73 -12.97 -9.05
N GLY A 68 -0.55 -13.59 -7.89
CA GLY A 68 -0.93 -12.99 -6.62
C GLY A 68 -0.14 -11.71 -6.33
N ILE A 69 1.16 -11.72 -6.59
CA ILE A 69 2.00 -10.53 -6.44
C ILE A 69 1.49 -9.40 -7.33
N ALA A 70 1.18 -9.71 -8.58
CA ALA A 70 0.70 -8.70 -9.53
C ALA A 70 -0.60 -8.06 -9.04
N LEU A 71 -1.53 -8.86 -8.53
CA LEU A 71 -2.81 -8.35 -8.02
C LEU A 71 -2.61 -7.49 -6.78
N VAL A 72 -1.73 -7.91 -5.88
CA VAL A 72 -1.46 -7.15 -4.65
C VAL A 72 -0.73 -5.85 -4.98
N GLU A 73 0.23 -5.88 -5.92
CA GLU A 73 0.93 -4.67 -6.34
C GLU A 73 0.00 -3.67 -7.00
N ALA A 74 -1.04 -4.15 -7.69
CA ALA A 74 -2.03 -3.24 -8.27
C ALA A 74 -2.69 -2.37 -7.20
N LEU A 75 -2.92 -2.91 -6.02
CA LEU A 75 -3.48 -2.13 -4.91
C LEU A 75 -2.51 -1.02 -4.47
N ALA A 76 -1.22 -1.31 -4.43
CA ALA A 76 -0.21 -0.32 -4.08
C ALA A 76 -0.16 0.79 -5.13
N ILE A 77 -0.29 0.43 -6.41
CA ILE A 77 -0.32 1.40 -7.51
C ILE A 77 -1.56 2.29 -7.39
N PHE A 78 -2.72 1.72 -7.09
CA PHE A 78 -3.92 2.51 -6.86
C PHE A 78 -3.74 3.47 -5.67
N GLY A 79 -3.11 3.01 -4.60
CA GLY A 79 -2.82 3.87 -3.46
C GLY A 79 -1.92 5.03 -3.83
N LEU A 80 -0.90 4.76 -4.64
CA LEU A 80 0.00 5.81 -5.13
C LEU A 80 -0.77 6.81 -5.98
N ALA A 81 -1.63 6.34 -6.88
CA ALA A 81 -2.45 7.21 -7.71
C ALA A 81 -3.36 8.08 -6.85
N LEU A 82 -4.00 7.52 -5.83
CA LEU A 82 -4.86 8.26 -4.93
C LEU A 82 -4.06 9.33 -4.17
N ALA A 83 -2.82 9.06 -3.81
CA ALA A 83 -1.99 10.03 -3.12
C ALA A 83 -1.78 11.29 -3.95
N PHE A 84 -1.68 11.15 -5.27
CA PHE A 84 -1.58 12.30 -6.16
C PHE A 84 -2.94 12.97 -6.40
N ILE A 85 -4.02 12.19 -6.46
CA ILE A 85 -5.36 12.73 -6.70
C ILE A 85 -5.83 13.58 -5.52
N ILE A 86 -5.49 13.18 -4.30
CA ILE A 86 -5.91 13.88 -3.09
C ILE A 86 -5.28 15.28 -2.98
N SER A 87 -4.23 15.56 -3.69
CA SER A 87 -3.63 16.89 -3.66
C SER A 87 -4.57 18.00 -4.22
#